data_6efd709be20327600f26e3713add4278
#
_entry.id   6efd709be20327600f26e3713add4278
#
_cell.length_a   1.000
_cell.length_b   1.000
_cell.length_c   1.000
_cell.angle_alpha   90.00
_cell.angle_beta   90.00
_cell.angle_gamma   90.00
#
_symmetry.space_group_name_H-M   'P 1'
#
loop_
_entity.id
_entity.type
_entity.pdbx_description
1 polymer ?
#
loop_
_entity_poly.entity_id
_entity_poly.type
_entity_poly.pdbx_seq_one_letter_code
_entity_poly.pdbx_strand_id
1 'polypeptide(L)'
;MRRLAGMLAAAAVLLLGAAPAAPPDAPVNFISVDELKALLDRGTRADIIDVRTWDAFQEMHITGARSMPLRAIEGRAREISKTSLVVFY
;
A
#
# COMPACT_ATOMS: atom_id res chain seq x y z
N MET A 1 20.08 -20.36 -15.21
CA MET A 1 19.82 -19.54 -15.36
C MET A 1 19.43 -19.52 -15.73
N ARG A 2 19.44 -19.38 -15.60
CA ARG A 2 19.34 -18.72 -15.63
C ARG A 2 18.91 -18.65 -15.54
N ARG A 3 19.01 -18.65 -15.38
CA ARG A 3 18.96 -17.92 -15.15
C ARG A 3 18.79 -17.65 -14.90
N LEU A 4 19.00 -17.86 -14.76
CA LEU A 4 19.02 -16.96 -14.34
C LEU A 4 18.71 -16.72 -14.43
N ALA A 5 19.01 -16.83 -13.95
CA ALA A 5 18.78 -15.95 -13.86
C ALA A 5 18.35 -15.73 -13.80
N GLY A 6 18.48 -16.24 -13.88
CA GLY A 6 17.99 -15.30 -13.60
C GLY A 6 17.82 -15.35 -13.33
N MET A 7 17.62 -14.89 -12.92
CA MET A 7 17.47 -14.25 -12.54
C MET A 7 17.48 -13.94 -12.35
N LEU A 8 17.59 -13.98 -11.96
CA LEU A 8 17.48 -13.10 -11.67
C LEU A 8 17.37 -12.68 -11.70
N ALA A 9 17.67 -12.85 -11.27
CA ALA A 9 17.43 -11.89 -11.15
C ALA A 9 17.28 -11.54 -11.06
N ALA A 10 17.33 -11.62 -10.70
CA ALA A 10 16.99 -10.78 -10.43
C ALA A 10 17.04 -10.54 -10.20
N ALA A 11 17.20 -10.67 -9.77
CA ALA A 11 17.08 -9.87 -9.39
C ALA A 11 17.03 -9.64 -9.14
N ALA A 12 17.12 -9.75 -8.72
CA ALA A 12 16.91 -9.00 -8.34
C ALA A 12 16.83 -8.81 -7.89
N VAL A 13 16.79 -8.82 -7.54
CA VAL A 13 16.68 -8.12 -6.96
C VAL A 13 16.66 -8.17 -6.41
N LEU A 14 16.54 -8.16 -5.94
CA LEU A 14 16.43 -7.69 -5.35
C LEU A 14 16.68 -7.74 -4.76
N LEU A 15 16.69 -7.86 -4.45
CA LEU A 15 16.85 -7.36 -3.90
C LEU A 15 16.74 -7.29 -3.30
N LEU A 16 16.67 -7.38 -2.84
CA LEU A 16 16.47 -6.91 -2.34
C LEU A 16 16.03 -6.72 -1.64
N GLY A 17 16.06 -6.77 -1.31
CA GLY A 17 15.17 -6.64 -0.27
C GLY A 17 13.90 -5.84 -0.43
N ALA A 18 13.99 -4.55 -0.41
CA ALA A 18 12.80 -3.71 -0.49
C ALA A 18 12.16 -3.77 -1.88
N ALA A 19 10.84 -3.72 -1.92
CA ALA A 19 10.15 -3.59 -3.19
C ALA A 19 10.55 -2.27 -3.84
N PRO A 20 10.75 -2.25 -5.15
CA PRO A 20 11.05 -1.00 -5.82
C PRO A 20 9.87 -0.04 -5.73
N ALA A 21 10.16 1.23 -5.64
CA ALA A 21 9.13 2.25 -5.69
C ALA A 21 8.45 2.23 -7.04
N ALA A 22 7.17 2.58 -7.06
CA ALA A 22 6.45 2.73 -8.32
C ALA A 22 7.09 3.84 -9.14
N PRO A 23 7.12 3.71 -10.47
CA PRO A 23 7.62 4.80 -11.31
C PRO A 23 6.82 6.08 -11.09
N PRO A 24 7.44 7.25 -11.18
CA PRO A 24 6.72 8.50 -10.97
C PRO A 24 5.52 8.70 -11.89
N ASP A 25 5.53 8.05 -13.04
CA ASP A 25 4.45 8.14 -14.02
C ASP A 25 3.50 6.95 -13.96
N ALA A 26 3.59 6.13 -12.90
CA ALA A 26 2.69 5.02 -12.75
C ALA A 26 1.24 5.52 -12.61
N PRO A 27 0.29 4.86 -13.29
CA PRO A 27 -1.10 5.30 -13.18
C PRO A 27 -1.62 5.14 -11.76
N VAL A 28 -2.46 6.09 -11.35
CA VAL A 28 -3.17 5.99 -10.08
C VAL A 28 -4.43 5.17 -10.32
N ASN A 29 -4.61 4.14 -9.53
CA ASN A 29 -5.79 3.31 -9.60
C ASN A 29 -6.76 3.73 -8.50
N PHE A 30 -8.04 3.72 -8.84
CA PHE A 30 -9.07 4.05 -7.87
C PHE A 30 -9.93 2.82 -7.59
N ILE A 31 -10.46 2.77 -6.37
CA ILE A 31 -11.37 1.71 -5.97
C ILE A 31 -12.59 2.37 -5.34
N SER A 32 -13.76 1.85 -5.63
CA SER A 32 -14.98 2.37 -5.01
C SER A 32 -15.12 1.84 -3.59
N VAL A 33 -15.92 2.51 -2.80
CA VAL A 33 -16.21 2.05 -1.44
C VAL A 33 -16.85 0.66 -1.48
N ASP A 34 -17.75 0.43 -2.40
CA ASP A 34 -18.42 -0.87 -2.53
C ASP A 34 -17.45 -1.97 -2.90
N GLU A 35 -16.52 -1.68 -3.82
CA GLU A 35 -15.50 -2.65 -4.20
C GLU A 35 -14.58 -2.97 -3.03
N LEU A 36 -14.18 -1.95 -2.29
CA LEU A 36 -13.31 -2.17 -1.13
C LEU A 36 -14.04 -3.03 -0.09
N LYS A 37 -15.30 -2.71 0.18
CA LYS A 37 -16.08 -3.48 1.13
C LYS A 37 -16.17 -4.94 0.69
N ALA A 38 -16.42 -5.18 -0.60
CA ALA A 38 -16.52 -6.54 -1.12
C ALA A 38 -15.22 -7.31 -0.95
N LEU A 39 -14.08 -6.65 -1.19
CA LEU A 39 -12.77 -7.28 -0.99
C LEU A 39 -12.55 -7.65 0.47
N LEU A 40 -12.86 -6.74 1.37
CA LEU A 40 -12.68 -6.99 2.81
C LEU A 40 -13.62 -8.11 3.30
N ASP A 41 -14.85 -8.13 2.81
CA ASP A 41 -15.82 -9.16 3.17
C ASP A 41 -15.36 -10.55 2.73
N ARG A 42 -14.56 -10.62 1.65
CA ARG A 42 -13.99 -11.89 1.18
C ARG A 42 -12.69 -12.25 1.89
N GLY A 43 -12.25 -11.44 2.84
CA GLY A 43 -11.03 -11.72 3.58
C GLY A 43 -9.76 -11.22 2.91
N THR A 44 -9.87 -10.38 1.89
CA THR A 44 -8.68 -9.78 1.25
C THR A 44 -7.94 -8.93 2.28
N ARG A 45 -6.62 -9.14 2.37
CA ARG A 45 -5.81 -8.34 3.27
C ARG A 45 -5.52 -6.99 2.63
N ALA A 46 -5.75 -5.94 3.38
CA ALA A 46 -5.52 -4.59 2.88
C ALA A 46 -4.96 -3.72 4.00
N ASP A 47 -4.01 -2.87 3.63
CA ASP A 47 -3.50 -1.83 4.51
C ASP A 47 -4.25 -0.56 4.13
N ILE A 48 -5.22 -0.17 4.95
CA ILE A 48 -6.09 0.97 4.67
C ILE A 48 -5.57 2.15 5.46
N ILE A 49 -5.15 3.19 4.77
CA ILE A 49 -4.47 4.32 5.37
C ILE A 49 -5.29 5.59 5.17
N ASP A 50 -5.69 6.19 6.28
CA ASP A 50 -6.41 7.45 6.29
C ASP A 50 -5.38 8.58 6.29
N VAL A 51 -5.30 9.33 5.19
CA VAL A 51 -4.32 10.41 5.06
C VAL A 51 -4.87 11.76 5.48
N ARG A 52 -6.10 11.78 6.01
CA ARG A 52 -6.70 13.00 6.53
C ARG A 52 -6.04 13.37 7.86
N THR A 53 -6.49 14.46 8.46
CA THR A 53 -5.98 14.86 9.76
C THR A 53 -6.34 13.85 10.83
N TRP A 54 -5.57 13.86 11.92
CA TRP A 54 -5.86 13.00 13.07
C TRP A 54 -7.26 13.26 13.63
N ASP A 55 -7.67 14.54 13.69
CA ASP A 55 -8.99 14.87 14.20
C ASP A 55 -10.10 14.24 13.36
N ALA A 56 -9.95 14.30 12.04
CA ALA A 56 -10.94 13.69 11.14
C ALA A 56 -10.97 12.16 11.33
N PHE A 57 -9.82 11.54 11.48
CA PHE A 57 -9.72 10.11 11.71
C PHE A 57 -10.43 9.71 13.00
N GLN A 58 -10.20 10.46 14.09
CA GLN A 58 -10.82 10.17 15.37
C GLN A 58 -12.34 10.31 15.29
N GLU A 59 -12.82 11.27 14.54
CA GLU A 59 -14.24 11.51 14.42
C GLU A 59 -14.95 10.37 13.70
N MET A 60 -14.38 9.90 12.63
CA MET A 60 -14.94 8.79 11.85
C MET A 60 -13.90 8.26 10.88
N HIS A 61 -13.74 6.95 10.81
CA HIS A 61 -12.83 6.34 9.85
C HIS A 61 -13.33 4.94 9.48
N ILE A 62 -12.79 4.43 8.39
CA ILE A 62 -13.13 3.09 7.91
C ILE A 62 -12.62 2.07 8.92
N THR A 63 -13.45 1.11 9.28
CA THR A 63 -13.05 0.03 10.20
C THR A 63 -11.80 -0.66 9.68
N GLY A 64 -10.79 -0.75 10.55
CA GLY A 64 -9.52 -1.36 10.18
C GLY A 64 -8.51 -0.40 9.59
N ALA A 65 -8.90 0.86 9.32
CA ALA A 65 -7.97 1.87 8.82
C ALA A 65 -7.09 2.39 9.94
N ARG A 66 -5.92 2.88 9.54
CA ARG A 66 -5.01 3.54 10.49
C ARG A 66 -4.66 4.92 9.96
N SER A 67 -4.37 5.81 10.89
CA SER A 67 -4.10 7.20 10.55
C SER A 67 -2.65 7.37 10.13
N MET A 68 -2.45 8.01 9.00
CA MET A 68 -1.13 8.44 8.56
C MET A 68 -1.34 9.71 7.74
N PRO A 69 -1.41 10.88 8.42
CA PRO A 69 -1.68 12.14 7.71
C PRO A 69 -0.74 12.33 6.53
N LEU A 70 -1.25 12.94 5.47
CA LEU A 70 -0.53 13.05 4.21
C LEU A 70 0.91 13.52 4.39
N ARG A 71 1.13 14.52 5.24
CA ARG A 71 2.48 15.05 5.45
C ARG A 71 3.41 14.07 6.18
N ALA A 72 2.87 13.02 6.77
CA ALA A 72 3.67 12.02 7.49
C ALA A 72 4.06 10.83 6.61
N ILE A 73 3.45 10.71 5.43
CA ILE A 73 3.65 9.53 4.56
C ILE A 73 5.13 9.31 4.26
N GLU A 74 5.83 10.36 3.85
CA GLU A 74 7.22 10.23 3.44
C GLU A 74 8.08 9.68 4.57
N GLY A 75 7.93 10.23 5.76
CA GLY A 75 8.72 9.79 6.91
C GLY A 75 8.33 8.44 7.47
N ARG A 76 7.12 7.97 7.15
CA ARG A 76 6.58 6.73 7.67
C ARG A 76 6.34 5.69 6.58
N ALA A 77 6.90 5.90 5.39
CA ALA A 77 6.65 5.03 4.24
C ALA A 77 7.00 3.57 4.52
N ARG A 78 7.99 3.31 5.36
CA ARG A 78 8.40 1.94 5.69
C ARG A 78 7.34 1.19 6.48
N GLU A 79 6.37 1.89 7.07
CA GLU A 79 5.28 1.26 7.82
C GLU A 79 4.18 0.74 6.90
N ILE A 80 4.20 1.14 5.63
CA ILE A 80 3.15 0.78 4.67
C ILE A 80 3.44 -0.62 4.13
N SER A 81 2.41 -1.44 4.07
CA SER A 81 2.55 -2.82 3.61
C SER A 81 3.17 -2.88 2.21
N LYS A 82 4.04 -3.85 2.00
CA LYS A 82 4.66 -4.10 0.70
C LYS A 82 4.15 -5.39 0.07
N THR A 83 3.24 -6.07 0.75
CA THR A 83 2.79 -7.40 0.31
C THR A 83 1.29 -7.51 0.21
N SER A 84 0.54 -6.52 0.67
CA SER A 84 -0.91 -6.54 0.59
C SER A 84 -1.40 -5.37 -0.24
N LEU A 85 -2.70 -5.36 -0.51
CA LEU A 85 -3.34 -4.22 -1.13
C LEU A 85 -3.16 -3.01 -0.20
N VAL A 86 -2.79 -1.87 -0.75
CA VAL A 86 -2.68 -0.63 0.01
C VAL A 86 -3.72 0.35 -0.51
N VAL A 87 -4.52 0.89 0.38
CA VAL A 87 -5.58 1.83 0.02
C VAL A 87 -5.41 3.11 0.83
N PHE A 88 -5.30 4.22 0.14
CA PHE A 88 -5.25 5.55 0.78
C PHE A 88 -6.60 6.25 0.58
N TYR A 89 -7.02 7.01 1.59
CA TYR A 89 -8.20 7.85 1.44
C TYR A 89 -8.13 9.09 2.32
#